data_e91f21e18606059b72ed8ba175095d9c
#
_entry.id   e91f21e18606059b72ed8ba175095d9c
#
_cell.length_a   1.000
_cell.length_b   1.000
_cell.length_c   1.000
_cell.angle_alpha   90.00
_cell.angle_beta   90.00
_cell.angle_gamma   90.00
#
_symmetry.space_group_name_H-M   'P 1'
#
loop_
_entity.id
_entity.type
_entity.pdbx_description
1 polymer ?
#
loop_
_entity_poly.entity_id
_entity_poly.type
_entity_poly.pdbx_seq_one_letter_code
_entity_poly.pdbx_strand_id
1 'polypeptide(L)'
;MNIALFHFHVTQIKRSAGQSAVAAAAYRAGEKLHSEYYGEDSDYTRKGGVICSEILLPSHAPPSFSDRETLWNAVEKAERGKKAQLAYSVDIALQNEFSMQENIALARQFLL
;
A
#
# COMPACT_ATOMS: atom_id res chain seq x y z
N MET A 1 1.09 25.79 -2.32
CA MET A 1 1.32 25.30 -0.94
C MET A 1 2.54 24.39 -0.95
N ASN A 2 3.46 24.61 -0.04
CA ASN A 2 4.64 23.77 0.09
C ASN A 2 4.40 22.71 1.15
N ILE A 3 4.70 21.47 0.81
CA ILE A 3 4.68 20.36 1.76
C ILE A 3 6.11 20.16 2.23
N ALA A 4 6.34 20.33 3.52
CA ALA A 4 7.63 20.04 4.10
C ALA A 4 7.68 18.55 4.46
N LEU A 5 8.59 17.82 3.82
CA LEU A 5 8.78 16.40 4.07
C LEU A 5 10.03 16.21 4.91
N PHE A 6 9.88 15.62 6.09
CA PHE A 6 11.03 15.27 6.94
C PHE A 6 11.70 14.00 6.48
N HIS A 7 10.94 13.12 5.86
CA HIS A 7 11.42 11.82 5.44
C HIS A 7 10.67 11.38 4.19
N PHE A 8 11.42 10.91 3.21
CA PHE A 8 10.87 10.35 1.98
C PHE A 8 11.69 9.12 1.62
N HIS A 9 11.06 7.97 1.59
CA HIS A 9 11.72 6.71 1.33
C HIS A 9 10.92 5.89 0.33
N VAL A 10 11.57 5.42 -0.73
CA VAL A 10 10.94 4.60 -1.77
C VAL A 10 11.63 3.25 -1.81
N THR A 11 10.85 2.18 -1.75
CA THR A 11 11.35 0.82 -1.90
C THR A 11 10.52 0.09 -2.94
N GLN A 12 11.15 -0.89 -3.58
CA GLN A 12 10.45 -1.82 -4.47
C GLN A 12 10.06 -3.08 -3.73
N ILE A 13 8.87 -3.57 -4.00
CA ILE A 13 8.44 -4.89 -3.52
C ILE A 13 8.69 -5.86 -4.65
N LYS A 14 9.61 -6.80 -4.44
CA LYS A 14 10.10 -7.72 -5.47
C LYS A 14 9.87 -9.16 -5.09
N ARG A 15 9.45 -9.97 -6.04
CA ARG A 15 9.29 -11.41 -5.83
C ARG A 15 10.64 -12.09 -5.56
N SER A 16 11.71 -11.66 -6.22
CA SER A 16 13.06 -12.23 -6.03
C SER A 16 13.58 -12.05 -4.61
N ALA A 17 13.07 -11.08 -3.86
CA ALA A 17 13.41 -10.85 -2.46
C ALA A 17 12.49 -11.62 -1.49
N GLY A 18 11.61 -12.49 -2.01
CA GLY A 18 10.64 -13.23 -1.20
C GLY A 18 9.49 -12.37 -0.70
N GLN A 19 9.27 -11.21 -1.31
CA GLN A 19 8.26 -10.26 -0.87
C GLN A 19 6.93 -10.50 -1.57
N SER A 20 5.83 -10.17 -0.88
CA SER A 20 4.48 -10.27 -1.40
C SER A 20 3.82 -8.90 -1.39
N ALA A 21 3.16 -8.54 -2.50
CA ALA A 21 2.38 -7.32 -2.57
C ALA A 21 1.16 -7.39 -1.64
N VAL A 22 0.54 -8.57 -1.52
CA VAL A 22 -0.58 -8.78 -0.60
C VAL A 22 -0.14 -8.59 0.85
N ALA A 23 0.99 -9.18 1.24
CA ALA A 23 1.54 -9.04 2.60
C ALA A 23 1.89 -7.57 2.90
N ALA A 24 2.49 -6.87 1.95
CA ALA A 24 2.83 -5.46 2.11
C ALA A 24 1.57 -4.59 2.29
N ALA A 25 0.52 -4.87 1.53
CA ALA A 25 -0.76 -4.16 1.66
C ALA A 25 -1.42 -4.45 3.00
N ALA A 26 -1.40 -5.70 3.45
CA ALA A 26 -1.93 -6.10 4.76
C ALA A 26 -1.22 -5.37 5.89
N TYR A 27 0.10 -5.30 5.83
CA TYR A 27 0.90 -4.60 6.83
C TYR A 27 0.53 -3.13 6.94
N ARG A 28 0.43 -2.44 5.80
CA ARG A 28 0.15 -1.01 5.78
C ARG A 28 -1.26 -0.67 6.21
N ALA A 29 -2.22 -1.53 5.86
CA ALA A 29 -3.62 -1.31 6.22
C ALA A 29 -4.01 -1.83 7.60
N GLY A 30 -3.15 -2.66 8.22
CA GLY A 30 -3.50 -3.32 9.48
C GLY A 30 -4.60 -4.34 9.30
N GLU A 31 -4.58 -5.09 8.22
CA GLU A 31 -5.62 -6.07 7.86
C GLU A 31 -5.06 -7.49 7.79
N LYS A 32 -5.96 -8.45 7.70
CA LYS A 32 -5.63 -9.83 7.37
C LYS A 32 -6.00 -10.08 5.92
N LEU A 33 -5.01 -10.42 5.10
CA LEU A 33 -5.20 -10.69 3.68
C LEU A 33 -4.54 -12.01 3.30
N HIS A 34 -5.15 -12.71 2.33
CA HIS A 34 -4.65 -13.98 1.82
C HIS A 34 -4.01 -13.79 0.45
N SER A 35 -2.77 -14.28 0.29
CA SER A 35 -2.07 -14.31 -0.99
C SER A 35 -2.34 -15.64 -1.68
N GLU A 36 -3.00 -15.61 -2.83
CA GLU A 36 -3.24 -16.81 -3.62
C GLU A 36 -1.94 -17.35 -4.24
N TYR A 37 -1.04 -16.48 -4.63
CA TYR A 37 0.23 -16.87 -5.23
C TYR A 37 1.10 -17.67 -4.26
N TYR A 38 1.21 -17.21 -3.01
CA TYR A 38 2.01 -17.88 -2.00
C TYR A 38 1.23 -18.90 -1.17
N GLY A 39 -0.11 -18.84 -1.22
CA GLY A 39 -0.95 -19.69 -0.40
C GLY A 39 -0.84 -19.38 1.09
N GLU A 40 -0.59 -18.12 1.44
CA GLU A 40 -0.33 -17.70 2.81
C GLU A 40 -1.21 -16.54 3.22
N ASP A 41 -1.56 -16.53 4.51
CA ASP A 41 -2.23 -15.40 5.13
C ASP A 41 -1.21 -14.47 5.77
N SER A 42 -1.46 -13.17 5.66
CA SER A 42 -0.72 -12.14 6.38
C SER A 42 -1.71 -11.42 7.29
N ASP A 43 -1.52 -11.52 8.59
CA ASP A 43 -2.44 -10.97 9.57
C ASP A 43 -1.73 -9.88 10.39
N TYR A 44 -2.13 -8.64 10.17
CA TYR A 44 -1.64 -7.47 10.89
C TYR A 44 -2.76 -6.73 11.62
N THR A 45 -3.85 -7.45 11.94
CA THR A 45 -5.02 -6.88 12.61
C THR A 45 -4.72 -6.38 14.01
N ARG A 46 -3.64 -6.88 14.63
CA ARG A 46 -3.19 -6.42 15.96
C ARG A 46 -2.24 -5.23 15.90
N LYS A 47 -1.86 -4.81 14.69
CA LYS A 47 -0.99 -3.66 14.52
C LYS A 47 -1.73 -2.38 14.89
N GLY A 48 -1.10 -1.55 15.74
CA GLY A 48 -1.64 -0.24 16.10
C GLY A 48 -1.13 0.85 15.17
N GLY A 49 -1.68 2.04 15.30
CA GLY A 49 -1.19 3.25 14.63
C GLY A 49 -1.72 3.50 13.23
N VAL A 50 -2.57 2.64 12.69
CA VAL A 50 -3.22 2.89 11.41
C VAL A 50 -4.44 3.78 11.64
N ILE A 51 -4.35 5.03 11.20
CA ILE A 51 -5.41 6.02 11.40
C ILE A 51 -6.49 5.87 10.35
N CYS A 52 -6.09 5.73 9.09
CA CYS A 52 -7.00 5.45 7.99
C CYS A 52 -6.24 4.71 6.90
N SER A 53 -6.97 3.98 6.08
CA SER A 53 -6.41 3.35 4.88
C SER A 53 -7.44 3.41 3.78
N GLU A 54 -7.01 3.72 2.57
CA GLU A 54 -7.90 3.80 1.44
C GLU A 54 -7.20 3.37 0.16
N ILE A 55 -7.99 3.00 -0.83
CA ILE A 55 -7.51 2.63 -2.15
C ILE A 55 -7.96 3.70 -3.12
N LEU A 56 -7.00 4.28 -3.85
CA LEU A 56 -7.27 5.26 -4.88
C LEU A 56 -7.14 4.59 -6.23
N LEU A 57 -8.24 4.50 -6.96
CA LEU A 57 -8.28 3.83 -8.25
C LEU A 57 -8.51 4.84 -9.38
N PRO A 58 -7.89 4.62 -10.55
CA PRO A 58 -8.29 5.35 -11.76
C PRO A 58 -9.76 5.11 -12.08
N SER A 59 -10.40 6.07 -12.72
CA SER A 59 -11.84 5.98 -13.03
C SER A 59 -12.21 4.78 -13.90
N HIS A 60 -11.27 4.28 -14.70
CA HIS A 60 -11.47 3.13 -15.60
C HIS A 60 -11.13 1.78 -14.97
N ALA A 61 -10.69 1.76 -13.72
CA ALA A 61 -10.32 0.51 -13.06
C ALA A 61 -11.56 -0.32 -12.72
N PRO A 62 -11.45 -1.66 -12.72
CA PRO A 62 -12.56 -2.51 -12.30
C PRO A 62 -13.02 -2.16 -10.89
N PRO A 63 -14.33 -2.07 -10.64
CA PRO A 63 -14.84 -1.75 -9.28
C PRO A 63 -14.42 -2.76 -8.22
N SER A 64 -14.17 -4.02 -8.59
CA SER A 64 -13.71 -5.05 -7.67
C SER A 64 -12.36 -4.73 -7.03
N PHE A 65 -11.56 -3.84 -7.64
CA PHE A 65 -10.26 -3.44 -7.10
C PHE A 65 -10.38 -2.48 -5.92
N SER A 66 -11.59 -2.08 -5.53
CA SER A 66 -11.81 -1.40 -4.26
C SER A 66 -11.65 -2.34 -3.07
N ASP A 67 -11.69 -3.66 -3.29
CA ASP A 67 -11.35 -4.66 -2.29
C ASP A 67 -9.83 -4.90 -2.31
N ARG A 68 -9.19 -4.68 -1.17
CA ARG A 68 -7.72 -4.71 -1.07
C ARG A 68 -7.14 -6.07 -1.43
N GLU A 69 -7.74 -7.14 -0.95
CA GLU A 69 -7.27 -8.48 -1.25
C GLU A 69 -7.39 -8.80 -2.74
N THR A 70 -8.51 -8.43 -3.36
CA THR A 70 -8.72 -8.63 -4.79
C THR A 70 -7.69 -7.86 -5.62
N LEU A 71 -7.47 -6.59 -5.28
CA LEU A 71 -6.52 -5.73 -6.00
C LEU A 71 -5.10 -6.32 -5.97
N TRP A 72 -4.61 -6.62 -4.79
CA TRP A 72 -3.21 -7.01 -4.65
C TRP A 72 -2.94 -8.44 -5.09
N ASN A 73 -3.92 -9.33 -5.00
CA ASN A 73 -3.82 -10.64 -5.65
C ASN A 73 -3.80 -10.51 -7.17
N ALA A 74 -4.56 -9.59 -7.74
CA ALA A 74 -4.51 -9.33 -9.18
C ALA A 74 -3.14 -8.82 -9.62
N VAL A 75 -2.50 -7.96 -8.82
CA VAL A 75 -1.15 -7.49 -9.08
C VAL A 75 -0.15 -8.65 -9.07
N GLU A 76 -0.23 -9.52 -8.08
CA GLU A 76 0.68 -10.67 -7.98
C GLU A 76 0.49 -11.64 -9.15
N LYS A 77 -0.71 -11.81 -9.65
CA LYS A 77 -1.00 -12.67 -10.79
C LYS A 77 -0.58 -12.06 -12.13
N ALA A 78 -0.73 -10.74 -12.27
CA ALA A 78 -0.42 -10.04 -13.52
C ALA A 78 1.09 -10.00 -13.77
N GLU A 79 1.88 -9.84 -12.72
CA GLU A 79 3.32 -9.79 -12.80
C GLU A 79 3.89 -11.21 -12.73
N ARG A 80 4.48 -11.67 -13.83
CA ARG A 80 4.99 -13.03 -13.93
C ARG A 80 6.50 -13.08 -13.81
N GLY A 81 7.02 -14.22 -13.34
CA GLY A 81 8.43 -14.49 -13.27
C GLY A 81 9.04 -14.24 -11.90
N LYS A 82 10.22 -14.82 -11.70
CA LYS A 82 10.91 -14.78 -10.40
C LYS A 82 11.46 -13.42 -10.03
N LYS A 83 11.65 -12.55 -11.04
CA LYS A 83 12.20 -11.19 -10.84
C LYS A 83 11.12 -10.11 -10.95
N ALA A 84 9.85 -10.48 -10.83
CA ALA A 84 8.75 -9.53 -10.99
C ALA A 84 8.84 -8.41 -9.96
N GLN A 85 8.66 -7.18 -10.43
CA GLN A 85 8.50 -6.00 -9.58
C GLN A 85 7.01 -5.83 -9.33
N LEU A 86 6.59 -6.03 -8.08
CA LEU A 86 5.18 -6.11 -7.74
C LEU A 86 4.58 -4.75 -7.42
N ALA A 87 5.32 -3.89 -6.76
CA ALA A 87 4.84 -2.59 -6.35
C ALA A 87 5.98 -1.69 -5.91
N TYR A 88 5.68 -0.41 -5.76
CA TYR A 88 6.53 0.53 -5.06
C TYR A 88 5.88 0.90 -3.73
N SER A 89 6.69 0.98 -2.69
CA SER A 89 6.28 1.48 -1.40
C SER A 89 6.92 2.84 -1.16
N VAL A 90 6.12 3.82 -0.81
CA VAL A 90 6.60 5.17 -0.54
C VAL A 90 6.22 5.53 0.89
N ASP A 91 7.23 5.82 1.71
CA ASP A 91 7.04 6.27 3.08
C ASP A 91 7.33 7.76 3.16
N ILE A 92 6.37 8.51 3.66
CA ILE A 92 6.46 9.97 3.78
C ILE A 92 6.15 10.36 5.21
N ALA A 93 7.08 11.09 5.86
CA ALA A 93 6.83 11.69 7.15
C ALA A 93 6.37 13.13 6.95
N LEU A 94 5.20 13.45 7.50
CA LEU A 94 4.61 14.77 7.42
C LEU A 94 4.84 15.54 8.73
N GLN A 95 4.64 16.86 8.69
CA GLN A 95 4.90 17.71 9.85
C GLN A 95 3.85 17.49 10.94
N ASN A 96 4.33 17.43 12.20
CA ASN A 96 3.47 17.26 13.36
C ASN A 96 2.64 18.50 13.70
N GLU A 97 2.99 19.64 13.17
CA GLU A 97 2.30 20.91 13.42
C GLU A 97 0.96 21.00 12.70
N PHE A 98 0.70 20.10 11.77
CA PHE A 98 -0.59 20.01 11.08
C PHE A 98 -1.50 19.03 11.82
N SER A 99 -2.81 19.30 11.74
CA SER A 99 -3.80 18.35 12.25
C SER A 99 -3.79 17.05 11.45
N MET A 100 -4.39 16.02 12.02
CA MET A 100 -4.55 14.73 11.32
C MET A 100 -5.27 14.89 9.99
N GLN A 101 -6.36 15.68 9.96
CA GLN A 101 -7.13 15.91 8.74
C GLN A 101 -6.32 16.67 7.69
N GLU A 102 -5.53 17.65 8.12
CA GLU A 102 -4.66 18.41 7.22
C GLU A 102 -3.59 17.50 6.60
N ASN A 103 -2.98 16.64 7.41
CA ASN A 103 -1.97 15.69 6.92
C ASN A 103 -2.55 14.71 5.92
N ILE A 104 -3.76 14.21 6.15
CA ILE A 104 -4.43 13.31 5.21
C ILE A 104 -4.71 14.03 3.90
N ALA A 105 -5.20 15.26 3.96
CA ALA A 105 -5.48 16.06 2.76
C ALA A 105 -4.21 16.33 1.95
N LEU A 106 -3.11 16.66 2.63
CA LEU A 106 -1.81 16.89 1.98
C LEU A 106 -1.29 15.62 1.33
N ALA A 107 -1.41 14.47 2.01
CA ALA A 107 -0.99 13.19 1.44
C ALA A 107 -1.77 12.86 0.18
N ARG A 108 -3.08 13.09 0.16
CA ARG A 108 -3.90 12.88 -1.04
C ARG A 108 -3.45 13.76 -2.19
N GLN A 109 -3.18 15.04 -1.94
CA GLN A 109 -2.68 15.96 -2.96
C GLN A 109 -1.34 15.50 -3.54
N PHE A 110 -0.47 14.98 -2.69
CA PHE A 110 0.84 14.49 -3.13
C PHE A 110 0.71 13.29 -4.07
N LEU A 111 -0.25 12.39 -3.81
CA LEU A 111 -0.45 11.17 -4.59
C LEU A 111 -1.25 11.39 -5.88
N LEU A 112 -2.03 12.44 -5.95
CA LEU A 112 -2.84 12.77 -7.12
C LEU A 112 -2.18 13.86 -7.96
#